data_2015c69b42c90c6aad09c8a0286b4e7b
#
_entry.id   2015c69b42c90c6aad09c8a0286b4e7b
#
_cell.length_a   1.000
_cell.length_b   1.000
_cell.length_c   1.000
_cell.angle_alpha   90.00
_cell.angle_beta   90.00
_cell.angle_gamma   90.00
#
_symmetry.space_group_name_H-M   'P 1'
#
loop_
_entity.id
_entity.type
_entity.pdbx_description
1 polymer ?
#
loop_
_entity_poly.entity_id
_entity_poly.type
_entity_poly.pdbx_seq_one_letter_code
_entity_poly.pdbx_strand_id
1 'polypeptide(L)'
;MRQNYAFKSDCEHPHKGSCLLAENTLESLSARELAKQCGYIPQKSGITIDLTVLDVVLMGYHPDLSLLQPPTAQMKEHAKATLTMIGLPDREQKNYNQLSEGQKQLCILARAFVGTRKLLLLDEPESALDFRFRNQMMQHLRTYVTAHDACALVTLHDPSLALNTCDELIVLSNGTHSGNISPKSTPVSKMESLLSSIYGTINIAKLHDKNGNEHLVMIQEESI
;
A
#
# COMPACT_ATOMS: atom_id res chain seq x y z
N MET A 1 -8.51 18.20 -6.57
CA MET A 1 -7.73 18.76 -5.43
C MET A 1 -6.78 17.69 -4.96
N ARG A 2 -5.46 17.82 -5.23
CA ARG A 2 -4.47 16.81 -4.80
C ARG A 2 -4.16 17.06 -3.32
N GLN A 3 -4.50 16.13 -2.45
CA GLN A 3 -4.08 16.16 -1.05
C GLN A 3 -2.71 15.50 -0.96
N ASN A 4 -1.69 16.26 -0.55
CA ASN A 4 -0.34 15.73 -0.30
C ASN A 4 -0.28 15.23 1.14
N TYR A 5 -0.04 13.93 1.31
CA TYR A 5 0.17 13.33 2.62
C TYR A 5 1.64 12.91 2.75
N ALA A 6 2.32 13.37 3.79
CA ALA A 6 3.67 12.93 4.17
C ALA A 6 3.59 12.19 5.50
N PHE A 7 4.04 10.94 5.54
CA PHE A 7 4.07 10.13 6.75
C PHE A 7 5.51 9.78 7.14
N LYS A 8 5.81 9.80 8.43
CA LYS A 8 7.08 9.33 9.00
C LYS A 8 6.82 8.12 9.91
N SER A 9 7.58 7.04 9.74
CA SER A 9 7.41 5.76 10.43
C SER A 9 7.88 5.73 11.89
N ASP A 10 8.46 6.80 12.44
CA ASP A 10 8.95 6.82 13.83
C ASP A 10 8.05 7.67 14.72
N CYS A 11 7.11 7.01 15.40
CA CYS A 11 6.24 7.64 16.39
C CYS A 11 6.97 8.09 17.68
N GLU A 12 8.28 7.88 17.81
CA GLU A 12 9.02 8.16 19.05
C GLU A 12 9.77 9.49 19.07
N HIS A 13 9.86 10.22 17.96
CA HIS A 13 10.54 11.51 17.93
C HIS A 13 9.58 12.64 17.57
N PRO A 14 9.59 13.75 18.35
CA PRO A 14 8.79 14.92 18.02
C PRO A 14 9.23 15.48 16.66
N HIS A 15 8.39 15.34 15.64
CA HIS A 15 8.62 15.92 14.33
C HIS A 15 8.36 17.42 14.38
N LYS A 16 9.17 18.18 13.63
CA LYS A 16 8.90 19.59 13.40
C LYS A 16 7.96 19.70 12.18
N GLY A 17 6.82 20.35 12.37
CA GLY A 17 5.82 20.53 11.33
C GLY A 17 4.45 20.06 11.75
N SER A 18 3.47 20.13 10.86
CA SER A 18 2.11 19.63 11.06
C SER A 18 1.76 18.64 9.96
N CYS A 19 1.02 17.59 10.31
CA CYS A 19 0.44 16.67 9.36
C CYS A 19 -1.08 16.81 9.39
N LEU A 20 -1.69 16.98 8.21
CA LEU A 20 -3.13 17.13 8.06
C LEU A 20 -3.72 15.91 7.36
N LEU A 21 -4.81 15.40 7.88
CA LEU A 21 -5.65 14.37 7.24
C LEU A 21 -7.06 14.92 7.11
N ALA A 22 -7.54 15.12 5.88
CA ALA A 22 -8.85 15.73 5.60
C ALA A 22 -9.11 17.02 6.41
N GLU A 23 -8.14 17.96 6.36
CA GLU A 23 -8.16 19.27 7.04
C GLU A 23 -8.00 19.24 8.57
N ASN A 24 -7.98 18.06 9.20
CA ASN A 24 -7.71 17.93 10.64
C ASN A 24 -6.21 17.66 10.88
N THR A 25 -5.66 18.26 11.93
CA THR A 25 -4.30 17.90 12.37
C THR A 25 -4.32 16.51 12.99
N LEU A 26 -3.27 15.70 12.76
CA LEU A 26 -3.23 14.33 13.32
C LEU A 26 -3.35 14.33 14.84
N GLU A 27 -2.78 15.33 15.50
CA GLU A 27 -2.83 15.49 16.96
C GLU A 27 -4.26 15.75 17.48
N SER A 28 -5.16 16.26 16.65
CA SER A 28 -6.56 16.54 17.02
C SER A 28 -7.46 15.30 16.90
N LEU A 29 -6.99 14.23 16.22
CA LEU A 29 -7.75 13.01 15.99
C LEU A 29 -7.50 11.99 17.10
N SER A 30 -8.56 11.41 17.65
CA SER A 30 -8.42 10.19 18.46
C SER A 30 -7.94 9.02 17.61
N ALA A 31 -7.29 8.03 18.23
CA ALA A 31 -6.84 6.81 17.54
C ALA A 31 -7.96 6.13 16.74
N ARG A 32 -9.20 6.19 17.26
CA ARG A 32 -10.37 5.61 16.57
C ARG A 32 -10.79 6.42 15.35
N GLU A 33 -10.77 7.75 15.43
CA GLU A 33 -11.09 8.62 14.30
C GLU A 33 -10.04 8.48 13.20
N LEU A 34 -8.76 8.41 13.57
CA LEU A 34 -7.68 8.12 12.63
C LEU A 34 -7.89 6.75 11.96
N ALA A 35 -8.18 5.69 12.72
CA ALA A 35 -8.40 4.35 12.19
C ALA A 35 -9.64 4.23 11.29
N LYS A 36 -10.61 5.13 11.40
CA LYS A 36 -11.75 5.23 10.47
C LYS A 36 -11.38 5.87 9.13
N GLN A 37 -10.35 6.69 9.09
CA GLN A 37 -9.93 7.39 7.87
C GLN A 37 -8.74 6.71 7.20
N CYS A 38 -7.85 6.09 8.01
CA CYS A 38 -6.59 5.54 7.57
C CYS A 38 -6.53 4.03 7.83
N GLY A 39 -6.19 3.25 6.79
CA GLY A 39 -5.85 1.83 6.90
C GLY A 39 -4.34 1.66 6.83
N TYR A 40 -3.78 0.90 7.77
CA TYR A 40 -2.35 0.59 7.78
C TYR A 40 -2.08 -0.89 7.48
N ILE A 41 -1.20 -1.13 6.54
CA ILE A 41 -0.75 -2.45 6.12
C ILE A 41 0.76 -2.53 6.41
N PRO A 42 1.16 -3.20 7.52
CA PRO A 42 2.57 -3.36 7.87
C PRO A 42 3.25 -4.38 6.97
N GLN A 43 4.57 -4.31 6.89
CA GLN A 43 5.41 -5.31 6.21
C GLN A 43 5.15 -6.74 6.74
N LYS A 44 4.96 -6.89 8.06
CA LYS A 44 4.60 -8.16 8.71
C LYS A 44 3.37 -7.96 9.58
N SER A 45 2.39 -8.84 9.43
CA SER A 45 1.09 -8.71 10.13
C SER A 45 1.18 -8.87 11.64
N GLY A 46 2.20 -9.57 12.15
CA GLY A 46 2.35 -9.86 13.59
C GLY A 46 1.26 -10.75 14.19
N ILE A 47 0.36 -11.32 13.38
CA ILE A 47 -0.73 -12.20 13.86
C ILE A 47 -0.17 -13.58 14.16
N THR A 48 -0.11 -13.92 15.45
CA THR A 48 0.42 -15.21 15.93
C THR A 48 -0.64 -16.11 16.55
N ILE A 49 -1.83 -15.57 16.84
CA ILE A 49 -2.95 -16.33 17.40
C ILE A 49 -3.72 -17.08 16.30
N ASP A 50 -4.38 -18.17 16.70
CA ASP A 50 -5.19 -18.98 15.80
C ASP A 50 -6.50 -18.28 15.48
N LEU A 51 -6.57 -17.70 14.29
CA LEU A 51 -7.74 -17.04 13.73
C LEU A 51 -8.05 -17.59 12.36
N THR A 52 -9.33 -17.59 11.99
CA THR A 52 -9.70 -17.86 10.61
C THR A 52 -9.34 -16.66 9.71
N VAL A 53 -9.15 -16.91 8.43
CA VAL A 53 -8.93 -15.85 7.42
C VAL A 53 -10.08 -14.83 7.46
N LEU A 54 -11.32 -15.29 7.62
CA LEU A 54 -12.48 -14.41 7.75
C LEU A 54 -12.40 -13.53 9.00
N ASP A 55 -11.99 -14.07 10.14
CA ASP A 55 -11.85 -13.28 11.38
C ASP A 55 -10.81 -12.17 11.22
N VAL A 56 -9.67 -12.48 10.57
CA VAL A 56 -8.64 -11.48 10.29
C VAL A 56 -9.17 -10.37 9.39
N VAL A 57 -9.94 -10.69 8.35
CA VAL A 57 -10.53 -9.67 7.46
C VAL A 57 -11.57 -8.84 8.20
N LEU A 58 -12.40 -9.46 9.02
CA LEU A 58 -13.43 -8.76 9.82
C LEU A 58 -12.86 -7.77 10.83
N MET A 59 -11.59 -7.92 11.26
CA MET A 59 -10.92 -6.91 12.08
C MET A 59 -10.86 -5.53 11.39
N GLY A 60 -10.94 -5.47 10.07
CA GLY A 60 -10.98 -4.21 9.32
C GLY A 60 -12.17 -3.31 9.68
N TYR A 61 -13.23 -3.88 10.23
CA TYR A 61 -14.41 -3.14 10.70
C TYR A 61 -14.32 -2.66 12.15
N HIS A 62 -13.31 -3.06 12.94
CA HIS A 62 -13.24 -2.71 14.37
C HIS A 62 -13.36 -1.20 14.66
N PRO A 63 -12.76 -0.29 13.88
CA PRO A 63 -12.95 1.15 14.12
C PRO A 63 -14.40 1.62 13.96
N ASP A 64 -15.18 0.91 13.14
CA ASP A 64 -16.56 1.30 12.79
C ASP A 64 -17.60 0.70 13.76
N LEU A 65 -17.24 -0.40 14.46
CA LEU A 65 -18.10 -1.09 15.40
C LEU A 65 -18.02 -0.47 16.80
N SER A 66 -19.15 -0.49 17.54
CA SER A 66 -19.13 -0.18 18.96
C SER A 66 -18.41 -1.26 19.77
N LEU A 67 -17.95 -0.92 20.97
CA LEU A 67 -17.35 -1.89 21.88
C LEU A 67 -18.35 -3.05 22.12
N LEU A 68 -17.88 -4.29 21.95
CA LEU A 68 -18.67 -5.53 22.05
C LEU A 68 -19.71 -5.76 20.93
N GLN A 69 -19.78 -4.91 19.94
CA GLN A 69 -20.66 -5.15 18.78
C GLN A 69 -20.02 -6.17 17.83
N PRO A 70 -20.68 -7.32 17.60
CA PRO A 70 -20.17 -8.28 16.63
C PRO A 70 -20.38 -7.77 15.19
N PRO A 71 -19.55 -8.24 14.21
CA PRO A 71 -19.78 -7.97 12.80
C PRO A 71 -21.14 -8.48 12.33
N THR A 72 -21.85 -7.68 11.55
CA THR A 72 -23.17 -8.05 11.00
C THR A 72 -23.06 -9.11 9.91
N ALA A 73 -24.18 -9.72 9.54
CA ALA A 73 -24.24 -10.67 8.42
C ALA A 73 -23.78 -10.01 7.10
N GLN A 74 -24.16 -8.74 6.87
CA GLN A 74 -23.74 -7.99 5.69
C GLN A 74 -22.22 -7.76 5.65
N MET A 75 -21.59 -7.44 6.78
CA MET A 75 -20.14 -7.31 6.88
C MET A 75 -19.41 -8.62 6.59
N LYS A 76 -19.96 -9.74 7.04
CA LYS A 76 -19.40 -11.07 6.76
C LYS A 76 -19.47 -11.41 5.27
N GLU A 77 -20.60 -11.13 4.61
CA GLU A 77 -20.73 -11.35 3.15
C GLU A 77 -19.81 -10.41 2.36
N HIS A 78 -19.69 -9.14 2.75
CA HIS A 78 -18.75 -8.22 2.12
C HIS A 78 -17.29 -8.68 2.31
N ALA A 79 -16.91 -9.19 3.48
CA ALA A 79 -15.58 -9.74 3.73
C ALA A 79 -15.28 -10.96 2.84
N LYS A 80 -16.23 -11.87 2.65
CA LYS A 80 -16.09 -13.02 1.73
C LYS A 80 -15.95 -12.56 0.28
N ALA A 81 -16.78 -11.62 -0.16
CA ALA A 81 -16.68 -11.06 -1.51
C ALA A 81 -15.31 -10.40 -1.74
N THR A 82 -14.79 -9.68 -0.73
CA THR A 82 -13.46 -9.07 -0.78
C THR A 82 -12.36 -10.14 -0.87
N LEU A 83 -12.45 -11.23 -0.09
CA LEU A 83 -11.52 -12.36 -0.19
C LEU A 83 -11.51 -12.97 -1.59
N THR A 84 -12.68 -13.17 -2.18
CA THR A 84 -12.81 -13.68 -3.56
C THR A 84 -12.17 -12.72 -4.56
N MET A 85 -12.44 -11.41 -4.43
CA MET A 85 -11.90 -10.37 -5.31
C MET A 85 -10.37 -10.34 -5.29
N ILE A 86 -9.73 -10.51 -4.14
CA ILE A 86 -8.27 -10.49 -4.03
C ILE A 86 -7.59 -11.83 -4.34
N GLY A 87 -8.34 -12.86 -4.75
CA GLY A 87 -7.80 -14.16 -5.15
C GLY A 87 -7.62 -15.18 -4.02
N LEU A 88 -8.40 -15.04 -2.95
CA LEU A 88 -8.48 -16.01 -1.82
C LEU A 88 -9.87 -16.63 -1.68
N PRO A 89 -10.50 -17.14 -2.77
CA PRO A 89 -11.81 -17.80 -2.66
C PRO A 89 -11.70 -19.06 -1.79
N ASP A 90 -12.79 -19.41 -1.12
CA ASP A 90 -12.94 -20.65 -0.32
C ASP A 90 -11.86 -20.83 0.77
N ARG A 91 -11.33 -19.70 1.30
CA ARG A 91 -10.32 -19.71 2.35
C ARG A 91 -10.82 -19.16 3.70
N GLU A 92 -12.10 -18.79 3.79
CA GLU A 92 -12.70 -18.07 4.92
C GLU A 92 -12.47 -18.78 6.25
N GLN A 93 -12.62 -20.11 6.25
CA GLN A 93 -12.52 -20.97 7.43
C GLN A 93 -11.10 -21.50 7.68
N LYS A 94 -10.16 -21.24 6.75
CA LYS A 94 -8.77 -21.69 6.92
C LYS A 94 -8.10 -20.89 8.02
N ASN A 95 -7.25 -21.57 8.80
CA ASN A 95 -6.41 -20.87 9.79
C ASN A 95 -5.43 -19.92 9.05
N TYR A 96 -5.38 -18.65 9.46
CA TYR A 96 -4.51 -17.63 8.89
C TYR A 96 -3.03 -18.05 8.89
N ASN A 97 -2.58 -18.69 9.98
CA ASN A 97 -1.18 -19.12 10.13
C ASN A 97 -0.78 -20.22 9.13
N GLN A 98 -1.75 -20.91 8.51
CA GLN A 98 -1.51 -21.95 7.48
C GLN A 98 -1.44 -21.37 6.05
N LEU A 99 -1.62 -20.07 5.88
CA LEU A 99 -1.45 -19.41 4.59
C LEU A 99 0.04 -19.25 4.26
N SER A 100 0.38 -19.25 2.95
CA SER A 100 1.68 -18.77 2.50
C SER A 100 1.85 -17.28 2.81
N GLU A 101 3.08 -16.78 2.86
CA GLU A 101 3.33 -15.36 3.15
C GLU A 101 2.62 -14.43 2.15
N GLY A 102 2.60 -14.79 0.86
CA GLY A 102 1.84 -14.04 -0.14
C GLY A 102 0.33 -14.05 0.12
N GLN A 103 -0.24 -15.18 0.51
CA GLN A 103 -1.65 -15.27 0.87
C GLN A 103 -1.96 -14.50 2.16
N LYS A 104 -1.07 -14.51 3.14
CA LYS A 104 -1.19 -13.68 4.35
C LYS A 104 -1.24 -12.20 3.99
N GLN A 105 -0.35 -11.75 3.10
CA GLN A 105 -0.31 -10.36 2.68
C GLN A 105 -1.60 -9.95 1.95
N LEU A 106 -2.13 -10.79 1.06
CA LEU A 106 -3.44 -10.56 0.44
C LEU A 106 -4.57 -10.52 1.48
N CYS A 107 -4.56 -11.39 2.48
CA CYS A 107 -5.54 -11.36 3.57
C CYS A 107 -5.49 -10.04 4.36
N ILE A 108 -4.29 -9.51 4.64
CA ILE A 108 -4.11 -8.21 5.30
C ILE A 108 -4.58 -7.07 4.41
N LEU A 109 -4.36 -7.15 3.11
CA LEU A 109 -4.91 -6.20 2.14
C LEU A 109 -6.45 -6.21 2.16
N ALA A 110 -7.08 -7.42 2.16
CA ALA A 110 -8.52 -7.55 2.29
C ALA A 110 -9.05 -6.92 3.58
N ARG A 111 -8.36 -7.11 4.70
CA ARG A 111 -8.68 -6.47 5.98
C ARG A 111 -8.71 -4.94 5.87
N ALA A 112 -7.78 -4.36 5.14
CA ALA A 112 -7.75 -2.91 4.94
C ALA A 112 -8.91 -2.44 4.02
N PHE A 113 -9.26 -3.23 3.00
CA PHE A 113 -10.27 -2.88 2.02
C PHE A 113 -11.71 -2.89 2.57
N VAL A 114 -12.05 -3.83 3.45
CA VAL A 114 -13.42 -3.89 4.00
C VAL A 114 -13.81 -2.65 4.81
N GLY A 115 -12.84 -1.95 5.37
CA GLY A 115 -13.08 -0.74 6.16
C GLY A 115 -13.39 0.52 5.35
N THR A 116 -13.29 0.51 4.02
CA THR A 116 -13.55 1.65 3.12
C THR A 116 -12.81 2.93 3.55
N ARG A 117 -11.48 2.81 3.71
CA ARG A 117 -10.63 3.93 4.17
C ARG A 117 -10.28 4.87 3.03
N LYS A 118 -10.18 6.17 3.33
CA LYS A 118 -9.78 7.20 2.37
C LYS A 118 -8.28 7.30 2.16
N LEU A 119 -7.50 6.86 3.14
CA LEU A 119 -6.05 6.77 3.07
C LEU A 119 -5.61 5.34 3.40
N LEU A 120 -4.79 4.76 2.55
CA LEU A 120 -4.09 3.51 2.83
C LEU A 120 -2.59 3.78 2.94
N LEU A 121 -1.98 3.30 4.03
CA LEU A 121 -0.54 3.33 4.25
C LEU A 121 -0.02 1.90 4.16
N LEU A 122 0.91 1.66 3.24
CA LEU A 122 1.47 0.33 3.02
C LEU A 122 2.99 0.40 3.19
N ASP A 123 3.48 -0.39 4.11
CA ASP A 123 4.92 -0.46 4.40
C ASP A 123 5.51 -1.72 3.79
N GLU A 124 6.25 -1.55 2.69
CA GLU A 124 6.90 -2.60 1.90
C GLU A 124 6.01 -3.83 1.65
N PRO A 125 4.78 -3.64 1.16
CA PRO A 125 3.81 -4.73 1.10
C PRO A 125 4.22 -5.82 0.09
N GLU A 126 5.17 -5.55 -0.79
CA GLU A 126 5.67 -6.46 -1.82
C GLU A 126 6.86 -7.32 -1.36
N SER A 127 7.48 -7.03 -0.21
CA SER A 127 8.78 -7.61 0.20
C SER A 127 8.76 -9.14 0.34
N ALA A 128 7.62 -9.73 0.71
CA ALA A 128 7.42 -11.17 0.86
C ALA A 128 6.71 -11.83 -0.34
N LEU A 129 6.48 -11.08 -1.43
CA LEU A 129 5.70 -11.54 -2.58
C LEU A 129 6.60 -11.90 -3.77
N ASP A 130 6.24 -12.97 -4.49
CA ASP A 130 6.79 -13.23 -5.79
C ASP A 130 6.29 -12.21 -6.84
N PHE A 131 6.89 -12.23 -8.03
CA PHE A 131 6.59 -11.30 -9.12
C PHE A 131 5.09 -11.24 -9.48
N ARG A 132 4.42 -12.39 -9.50
CA ARG A 132 2.99 -12.47 -9.86
C ARG A 132 2.13 -11.81 -8.79
N PHE A 133 2.38 -12.14 -7.52
CA PHE A 133 1.59 -11.59 -6.41
C PHE A 133 1.84 -10.10 -6.20
N ARG A 134 3.05 -9.58 -6.42
CA ARG A 134 3.33 -8.13 -6.38
C ARG A 134 2.46 -7.36 -7.35
N ASN A 135 2.45 -7.77 -8.62
CA ASN A 135 1.64 -7.11 -9.65
C ASN A 135 0.15 -7.21 -9.36
N GLN A 136 -0.34 -8.38 -8.93
CA GLN A 136 -1.74 -8.58 -8.57
C GLN A 136 -2.14 -7.66 -7.39
N MET A 137 -1.33 -7.57 -6.37
CA MET A 137 -1.56 -6.70 -5.22
C MET A 137 -1.66 -5.22 -5.64
N MET A 138 -0.73 -4.73 -6.46
CA MET A 138 -0.76 -3.34 -6.96
C MET A 138 -1.99 -3.07 -7.82
N GLN A 139 -2.45 -4.04 -8.61
CA GLN A 139 -3.70 -3.94 -9.38
C GLN A 139 -4.92 -3.84 -8.46
N HIS A 140 -5.01 -4.68 -7.42
CA HIS A 140 -6.09 -4.61 -6.44
C HIS A 140 -6.10 -3.27 -5.71
N LEU A 141 -4.92 -2.79 -5.31
CA LEU A 141 -4.77 -1.48 -4.67
C LEU A 141 -5.26 -0.35 -5.59
N ARG A 142 -4.85 -0.36 -6.85
CA ARG A 142 -5.29 0.63 -7.84
C ARG A 142 -6.81 0.60 -8.06
N THR A 143 -7.38 -0.60 -8.18
CA THR A 143 -8.83 -0.77 -8.30
C THR A 143 -9.56 -0.20 -7.10
N TYR A 144 -9.06 -0.48 -5.89
CA TYR A 144 -9.64 0.03 -4.64
C TYR A 144 -9.59 1.56 -4.58
N VAL A 145 -8.42 2.19 -4.78
CA VAL A 145 -8.29 3.65 -4.67
C VAL A 145 -9.15 4.37 -5.69
N THR A 146 -9.27 3.82 -6.92
CA THR A 146 -10.13 4.39 -7.96
C THR A 146 -11.61 4.28 -7.60
N ALA A 147 -12.05 3.11 -7.12
CA ALA A 147 -13.45 2.85 -6.80
C ALA A 147 -13.95 3.66 -5.58
N HIS A 148 -13.07 3.98 -4.63
CA HIS A 148 -13.44 4.63 -3.37
C HIS A 148 -13.01 6.10 -3.27
N ASP A 149 -12.46 6.67 -4.36
CA ASP A 149 -11.87 8.02 -4.34
C ASP A 149 -10.92 8.16 -3.14
N ALA A 150 -10.00 7.20 -3.02
CA ALA A 150 -9.05 7.06 -1.93
C ALA A 150 -7.64 7.40 -2.38
N CYS A 151 -6.71 7.48 -1.44
CA CYS A 151 -5.28 7.62 -1.68
C CYS A 151 -4.53 6.44 -1.06
N ALA A 152 -3.45 5.98 -1.70
CA ALA A 152 -2.52 5.03 -1.12
C ALA A 152 -1.11 5.62 -1.11
N LEU A 153 -0.47 5.59 0.05
CA LEU A 153 0.96 5.88 0.22
C LEU A 153 1.67 4.56 0.48
N VAL A 154 2.59 4.21 -0.41
CA VAL A 154 3.27 2.90 -0.41
C VAL A 154 4.77 3.11 -0.36
N THR A 155 5.47 2.47 0.58
CA THR A 155 6.93 2.35 0.50
C THR A 155 7.26 1.15 -0.38
N LEU A 156 8.13 1.34 -1.37
CA LEU A 156 8.53 0.31 -2.33
C LEU A 156 10.04 0.29 -2.48
N HIS A 157 10.62 -0.91 -2.59
CA HIS A 157 12.04 -1.10 -2.88
C HIS A 157 12.33 -1.35 -4.37
N ASP A 158 11.33 -1.80 -5.13
CA ASP A 158 11.46 -2.03 -6.56
C ASP A 158 11.09 -0.75 -7.34
N PRO A 159 12.09 -0.01 -7.87
CA PRO A 159 11.83 1.24 -8.60
C PRO A 159 11.09 1.00 -9.91
N SER A 160 11.31 -0.13 -10.58
CA SER A 160 10.56 -0.46 -11.82
C SER A 160 9.09 -0.71 -11.51
N LEU A 161 8.78 -1.39 -10.40
CA LEU A 161 7.40 -1.55 -9.95
C LEU A 161 6.77 -0.19 -9.62
N ALA A 162 7.48 0.69 -8.89
CA ALA A 162 7.02 2.01 -8.53
C ALA A 162 6.74 2.89 -9.76
N LEU A 163 7.67 2.94 -10.72
CA LEU A 163 7.53 3.69 -11.96
C LEU A 163 6.35 3.26 -12.83
N ASN A 164 5.97 1.97 -12.78
CA ASN A 164 4.89 1.44 -13.61
C ASN A 164 3.52 1.40 -12.91
N THR A 165 3.48 1.52 -11.58
CA THR A 165 2.22 1.32 -10.84
C THR A 165 1.76 2.55 -10.05
N CYS A 166 2.66 3.46 -9.67
CA CYS A 166 2.32 4.65 -8.91
C CYS A 166 2.07 5.86 -9.84
N ASP A 167 1.18 6.75 -9.41
CA ASP A 167 0.92 7.99 -10.14
C ASP A 167 1.99 9.05 -9.83
N GLU A 168 2.56 9.01 -8.63
CA GLU A 168 3.62 9.91 -8.17
C GLU A 168 4.57 9.18 -7.23
N LEU A 169 5.87 9.41 -7.36
CA LEU A 169 6.91 8.90 -6.47
C LEU A 169 7.52 10.09 -5.72
N ILE A 170 7.64 9.94 -4.41
CA ILE A 170 8.38 10.83 -3.53
C ILE A 170 9.75 10.21 -3.28
N VAL A 171 10.79 10.84 -3.79
CA VAL A 171 12.17 10.33 -3.68
C VAL A 171 12.80 10.86 -2.39
N LEU A 172 13.18 9.94 -1.50
CA LEU A 172 13.87 10.22 -0.25
C LEU A 172 15.31 9.69 -0.33
N SER A 173 16.29 10.52 -0.08
CA SER A 173 17.70 10.12 -0.02
C SER A 173 18.34 10.72 1.24
N ASN A 174 19.09 9.90 1.98
CA ASN A 174 19.75 10.32 3.23
C ASN A 174 18.81 11.02 4.24
N GLY A 175 17.57 10.54 4.34
CA GLY A 175 16.56 11.09 5.25
C GLY A 175 15.96 12.43 4.82
N THR A 176 16.25 12.90 3.61
CA THR A 176 15.73 14.17 3.06
C THR A 176 14.92 13.93 1.77
N HIS A 177 13.97 14.84 1.52
CA HIS A 177 13.23 14.85 0.27
C HIS A 177 14.11 15.37 -0.86
N SER A 178 14.36 14.53 -1.87
CA SER A 178 15.20 14.86 -3.04
C SER A 178 14.39 15.34 -4.24
N GLY A 179 13.12 14.97 -4.33
CA GLY A 179 12.24 15.40 -5.40
C GLY A 179 11.06 14.46 -5.64
N ASN A 180 10.21 14.85 -6.59
CA ASN A 180 9.05 14.06 -7.01
C ASN A 180 9.20 13.62 -8.47
N ILE A 181 8.71 12.41 -8.76
CA ILE A 181 8.62 11.85 -10.11
C ILE A 181 7.15 11.54 -10.40
N SER A 182 6.62 12.11 -11.47
CA SER A 182 5.35 11.65 -12.07
C SER A 182 5.72 10.84 -13.31
N PRO A 183 5.62 9.48 -13.28
CA PRO A 183 6.14 8.63 -14.35
C PRO A 183 5.61 8.97 -15.75
N LYS A 184 4.38 9.49 -15.83
CA LYS A 184 3.72 9.87 -17.09
C LYS A 184 4.20 11.20 -17.69
N SER A 185 4.81 12.08 -16.88
CA SER A 185 5.11 13.46 -17.32
C SER A 185 6.55 13.91 -17.04
N THR A 186 7.23 13.27 -16.11
CA THR A 186 8.63 13.60 -15.81
C THR A 186 9.55 13.06 -16.92
N PRO A 187 10.47 13.86 -17.48
CA PRO A 187 11.45 13.37 -18.44
C PRO A 187 12.32 12.26 -17.86
N VAL A 188 12.69 11.26 -18.68
CA VAL A 188 13.50 10.11 -18.27
C VAL A 188 14.81 10.57 -17.63
N SER A 189 15.53 11.54 -18.25
CA SER A 189 16.78 12.07 -17.71
C SER A 189 16.65 12.65 -16.30
N LYS A 190 15.50 13.27 -15.96
CA LYS A 190 15.22 13.75 -14.62
C LYS A 190 14.91 12.61 -13.64
N MET A 191 14.20 11.58 -14.09
CA MET A 191 13.95 10.38 -13.28
C MET A 191 15.29 9.70 -12.93
N GLU A 192 16.15 9.51 -13.92
CA GLU A 192 17.50 8.94 -13.75
C GLU A 192 18.32 9.76 -12.75
N SER A 193 18.37 11.08 -12.91
CA SER A 193 19.09 11.97 -11.99
C SER A 193 18.61 11.85 -10.54
N LEU A 194 17.29 11.79 -10.30
CA LEU A 194 16.73 11.65 -8.95
C LEU A 194 17.00 10.28 -8.36
N LEU A 195 16.79 9.21 -9.13
CA LEU A 195 16.94 7.83 -8.65
C LEU A 195 18.42 7.44 -8.50
N SER A 196 19.33 8.03 -9.28
CA SER A 196 20.78 7.82 -9.13
C SER A 196 21.30 8.24 -7.76
N SER A 197 20.62 9.16 -7.06
CA SER A 197 20.99 9.54 -5.70
C SER A 197 20.80 8.41 -4.68
N ILE A 198 20.02 7.37 -5.03
CA ILE A 198 19.70 6.20 -4.20
C ILE A 198 20.40 4.95 -4.71
N TYR A 199 20.37 4.74 -6.03
CA TYR A 199 20.73 3.46 -6.65
C TYR A 199 22.09 3.50 -7.38
N GLY A 200 22.79 4.63 -7.38
CA GLY A 200 24.03 4.82 -8.16
C GLY A 200 23.72 5.08 -9.63
N THR A 201 24.68 4.81 -10.53
CA THR A 201 24.49 5.06 -11.96
C THR A 201 23.43 4.12 -12.52
N ILE A 202 22.37 4.69 -13.06
CA ILE A 202 21.25 3.95 -13.62
C ILE A 202 20.85 4.51 -14.99
N ASN A 203 20.19 3.65 -15.76
CA ASN A 203 19.51 4.01 -17.00
C ASN A 203 18.05 3.54 -16.92
N ILE A 204 17.11 4.30 -17.49
CA ILE A 204 15.69 3.94 -17.57
C ILE A 204 15.32 3.68 -19.03
N ALA A 205 15.11 2.42 -19.38
CA ALA A 205 14.65 2.00 -20.69
C ALA A 205 13.11 2.03 -20.77
N LYS A 206 12.59 2.46 -21.92
CA LYS A 206 11.18 2.34 -22.30
C LYS A 206 10.98 1.08 -23.12
N LEU A 207 10.18 0.17 -22.62
CA LEU A 207 9.82 -1.07 -23.30
C LEU A 207 8.32 -1.11 -23.54
N HIS A 208 7.88 -1.82 -24.58
CA HIS A 208 6.45 -2.00 -24.86
C HIS A 208 6.07 -3.46 -24.69
N ASP A 209 4.93 -3.71 -24.04
CA ASP A 209 4.36 -5.05 -23.97
C ASP A 209 3.69 -5.44 -25.29
N LYS A 210 3.15 -6.68 -25.36
CA LYS A 210 2.48 -7.21 -26.55
C LYS A 210 1.22 -6.41 -26.95
N ASN A 211 0.66 -5.61 -26.03
CA ASN A 211 -0.51 -4.78 -26.22
C ASN A 211 -0.15 -3.33 -26.57
N GLY A 212 1.15 -3.00 -26.65
CA GLY A 212 1.66 -1.66 -26.94
C GLY A 212 1.71 -0.74 -25.71
N ASN A 213 1.50 -1.25 -24.49
CA ASN A 213 1.63 -0.42 -23.29
C ASN A 213 3.11 -0.17 -22.99
N GLU A 214 3.46 1.09 -22.72
CA GLU A 214 4.82 1.49 -22.32
C GLU A 214 5.10 1.07 -20.88
N HIS A 215 6.28 0.49 -20.65
CA HIS A 215 6.82 0.14 -19.35
C HIS A 215 8.19 0.77 -19.16
N LEU A 216 8.45 1.32 -17.97
CA LEU A 216 9.73 1.87 -17.57
C LEU A 216 10.51 0.79 -16.81
N VAL A 217 11.71 0.49 -17.28
CA VAL A 217 12.59 -0.52 -16.66
C VAL A 217 13.88 0.14 -16.24
N MET A 218 14.18 0.13 -14.95
CA MET A 218 15.45 0.64 -14.44
C MET A 218 16.54 -0.42 -14.56
N ILE A 219 17.67 -0.03 -15.11
CA ILE A 219 18.86 -0.84 -15.27
C ILE A 219 19.98 -0.15 -14.49
N GLN A 220 20.64 -0.88 -13.59
CA GLN A 220 21.83 -0.38 -12.90
C GLN A 220 23.05 -0.60 -13.79
N GLU A 221 23.85 0.42 -13.99
CA GLU A 221 25.12 0.32 -14.69
C GLU A 221 26.21 -0.13 -13.72
N GLU A 222 26.93 -1.18 -14.07
CA GLU A 222 28.11 -1.59 -13.31
C GLU A 222 29.20 -0.52 -13.50
N SER A 223 29.70 0.03 -12.39
CA SER A 223 30.90 0.87 -12.42
C SER A 223 32.08 -0.05 -12.68
N ILE A 224 32.64 0.02 -13.88
CA ILE A 224 33.90 -0.66 -14.27
C ILE A 224 35.07 -0.03 -13.52
#